data_95c451b8cf360da766087544e535a7ab
#
_entry.id   95c451b8cf360da766087544e535a7ab
#
_cell.length_a   1.000
_cell.length_b   1.000
_cell.length_c   1.000
_cell.angle_alpha   90.00
_cell.angle_beta   90.00
_cell.angle_gamma   90.00
#
_symmetry.space_group_name_H-M   'P 1'
#
loop_
_entity.id
_entity.type
_entity.pdbx_description
1 polymer ?
#
loop_
_entity_poly.entity_id
_entity_poly.type
_entity_poly.pdbx_seq_one_letter_code
_entity_poly.pdbx_strand_id
1 'polypeptide(L)'
;MKAVMLMFDSLNREMLEPYGCDWVKTPNFRRLAEHSVCFDQCYAGSLPCMPARRELQTGRYNMLHRSWGPMEPFDDSMPELLKNNNIYTHLISDHVHYWEDGGATYHYRYNSWENIRGQEGDMWKCLPELFAPCDESKLQNKDGVY
;
A
#
# COMPACT_ATOMS: atom_id res chain seq x y z
N MET A 1 23.57 4.66 -10.14
CA MET A 1 23.07 4.03 -8.89
C MET A 1 21.67 3.50 -9.16
N LYS A 2 21.30 2.37 -8.55
CA LYS A 2 19.94 1.83 -8.61
C LYS A 2 19.40 1.78 -7.19
N ALA A 3 18.13 2.14 -6.98
CA ALA A 3 17.45 2.06 -5.69
C ALA A 3 16.13 1.31 -5.85
N VAL A 4 15.79 0.51 -4.86
CA VAL A 4 14.50 -0.18 -4.75
C VAL A 4 13.91 0.20 -3.40
N MET A 5 12.68 0.72 -3.42
CA MET A 5 11.90 0.92 -2.22
C MET A 5 10.83 -0.17 -2.16
N LEU A 6 10.86 -0.98 -1.12
CA LEU A 6 9.89 -2.03 -0.87
C LEU A 6 9.01 -1.61 0.31
N MET A 7 7.73 -1.45 0.06
CA MET A 7 6.75 -1.07 1.06
C MET A 7 5.75 -2.20 1.27
N PHE A 8 5.43 -2.49 2.50
CA PHE A 8 4.35 -3.39 2.88
C PHE A 8 3.24 -2.60 3.56
N ASP A 9 2.01 -2.85 3.16
CA ASP A 9 0.84 -2.40 3.90
C ASP A 9 0.58 -3.34 5.07
N SER A 10 0.18 -2.78 6.21
CA SER A 10 -0.22 -3.54 7.41
C SER A 10 0.82 -4.53 7.98
N LEU A 11 2.08 -4.43 7.59
CA LEU A 11 3.14 -5.26 8.17
C LEU A 11 3.46 -4.80 9.60
N ASN A 12 3.19 -5.66 10.57
CA ASN A 12 3.49 -5.36 11.97
C ASN A 12 4.94 -5.72 12.30
N ARG A 13 5.72 -4.73 12.74
CA ARG A 13 7.13 -4.94 13.13
C ARG A 13 7.31 -5.94 14.27
N GLU A 14 6.34 -6.06 15.18
CA GLU A 14 6.39 -7.01 16.29
C GLU A 14 6.33 -8.47 15.84
N MET A 15 5.97 -8.73 14.59
CA MET A 15 5.99 -10.04 13.95
C MET A 15 7.28 -10.35 13.20
N LEU A 16 8.28 -9.46 13.27
CA LEU A 16 9.54 -9.61 12.55
C LEU A 16 10.68 -10.02 13.47
N GLU A 17 11.43 -11.06 13.09
CA GLU A 17 12.60 -11.54 13.85
C GLU A 17 13.62 -10.43 14.15
N PRO A 18 13.96 -9.48 13.24
CA PRO A 18 14.87 -8.37 13.53
C PRO A 18 14.45 -7.47 14.70
N TYR A 19 13.15 -7.46 15.02
CA TYR A 19 12.58 -6.69 16.14
C TYR A 19 12.23 -7.55 17.36
N GLY A 20 12.76 -8.79 17.42
CA GLY A 20 12.64 -9.66 18.58
C GLY A 20 11.50 -10.68 18.55
N CYS A 21 10.81 -10.84 17.44
CA CYS A 21 9.80 -11.88 17.32
C CYS A 21 10.42 -13.27 17.27
N ASP A 22 9.97 -14.16 18.16
CA ASP A 22 10.47 -15.54 18.24
C ASP A 22 9.46 -16.60 17.75
N TRP A 23 8.19 -16.23 17.65
CA TRP A 23 7.09 -17.13 17.30
C TRP A 23 6.69 -17.07 15.80
N VAL A 24 6.94 -15.96 15.09
CA VAL A 24 6.81 -15.87 13.65
C VAL A 24 8.19 -15.98 13.00
N LYS A 25 8.36 -16.93 12.08
CA LYS A 25 9.62 -17.10 11.39
C LYS A 25 9.68 -16.24 10.13
N THR A 26 10.59 -15.26 10.13
CA THR A 26 10.80 -14.33 9.02
C THR A 26 12.28 -14.31 8.57
N PRO A 27 12.80 -15.47 8.08
CA PRO A 27 14.23 -15.64 7.85
C PRO A 27 14.80 -14.68 6.80
N ASN A 28 14.00 -14.24 5.84
CA ASN A 28 14.45 -13.28 4.83
C ASN A 28 14.61 -11.87 5.41
N PHE A 29 13.74 -11.45 6.33
CA PHE A 29 13.90 -10.17 7.04
C PHE A 29 15.11 -10.22 7.95
N ARG A 30 15.35 -11.34 8.64
CA ARG A 30 16.58 -11.53 9.44
C ARG A 30 17.82 -11.40 8.58
N ARG A 31 17.89 -12.13 7.46
CA ARG A 31 19.03 -12.04 6.51
C ARG A 31 19.22 -10.62 5.96
N LEU A 32 18.13 -9.89 5.69
CA LEU A 32 18.22 -8.49 5.27
C LEU A 32 18.81 -7.62 6.39
N ALA A 33 18.36 -7.80 7.61
CA ALA A 33 18.84 -7.04 8.76
C ALA A 33 20.33 -7.23 9.05
N GLU A 34 20.87 -8.43 8.80
CA GLU A 34 22.30 -8.75 8.94
C GLU A 34 23.20 -7.90 8.02
N HIS A 35 22.63 -7.34 6.94
CA HIS A 35 23.37 -6.59 5.91
C HIS A 35 22.85 -5.15 5.74
N SER A 36 22.01 -4.66 6.65
CA SER A 36 21.38 -3.35 6.55
C SER A 36 21.27 -2.66 7.92
N VAL A 37 20.88 -1.40 7.90
CA VAL A 37 20.58 -0.65 9.13
C VAL A 37 19.10 -0.86 9.47
N CYS A 38 18.83 -1.31 10.69
CA CYS A 38 17.49 -1.37 11.25
C CYS A 38 17.20 -0.08 12.03
N PHE A 39 16.05 0.52 11.77
CA PHE A 39 15.60 1.71 12.48
C PHE A 39 14.55 1.32 13.53
N ASP A 40 14.89 1.47 14.79
CA ASP A 40 13.97 1.15 15.89
C ASP A 40 12.93 2.23 16.13
N GLN A 41 13.24 3.47 15.74
CA GLN A 41 12.39 4.64 15.94
C GLN A 41 12.10 5.33 14.60
N CYS A 42 11.30 4.69 13.78
CA CYS A 42 10.79 5.25 12.53
C CYS A 42 9.26 5.38 12.63
N TYR A 43 8.77 6.60 12.57
CA TYR A 43 7.36 6.91 12.79
C TYR A 43 6.73 7.47 11.53
N ALA A 44 5.50 7.02 11.22
CA ALA A 44 4.67 7.65 10.22
C ALA A 44 4.05 8.93 10.81
N GLY A 45 4.07 10.02 10.07
CA GLY A 45 3.44 11.27 10.49
C GLY A 45 1.94 11.27 10.32
N SER A 46 1.43 10.50 9.36
CA SER A 46 -0.01 10.36 9.06
C SER A 46 -0.39 8.94 8.73
N LEU A 47 -1.63 8.58 9.06
CA LEU A 47 -2.28 7.31 8.77
C LEU A 47 -3.74 7.59 8.32
N PRO A 48 -4.41 6.67 7.66
CA PRO A 48 -3.96 5.37 7.17
C PRO A 48 -3.18 5.44 5.85
N CYS A 49 -3.45 4.53 4.90
CA CYS A 49 -2.65 4.29 3.70
C CYS A 49 -2.33 5.54 2.88
N MET A 50 -3.32 6.25 2.36
CA MET A 50 -3.11 7.35 1.41
C MET A 50 -2.42 8.57 2.03
N PRO A 51 -2.79 9.04 3.23
CA PRO A 51 -2.05 10.09 3.91
C PRO A 51 -0.57 9.75 4.15
N ALA A 52 -0.28 8.52 4.60
CA ALA A 52 1.09 8.06 4.81
C ALA A 52 1.88 8.00 3.50
N ARG A 53 1.25 7.54 2.42
CA ARG A 53 1.88 7.47 1.08
C ARG A 53 2.16 8.85 0.51
N ARG A 54 1.29 9.83 0.76
CA ARG A 54 1.54 11.22 0.38
C ARG A 54 2.75 11.78 1.12
N GLU A 55 2.83 11.60 2.43
CA GLU A 55 4.01 11.99 3.22
C GLU A 55 5.29 11.35 2.69
N LEU A 56 5.25 10.05 2.44
CA LEU A 56 6.40 9.31 1.92
C LEU A 56 6.89 9.87 0.58
N GLN A 57 5.98 10.24 -0.32
CA GLN A 57 6.35 10.74 -1.64
C GLN A 57 6.73 12.22 -1.65
N THR A 58 6.19 13.03 -0.74
CA THR A 58 6.42 14.48 -0.73
C THR A 58 7.44 14.94 0.31
N GLY A 59 7.69 14.12 1.34
CA GLY A 59 8.47 14.53 2.51
C GLY A 59 7.77 15.57 3.38
N ARG A 60 6.48 15.81 3.21
CA ARG A 60 5.70 16.81 3.94
C ARG A 60 4.70 16.15 4.86
N TYR A 61 4.60 16.61 6.10
CA TYR A 61 3.57 16.13 7.02
C TYR A 61 2.16 16.45 6.49
N ASN A 62 1.33 15.41 6.45
CA ASN A 62 -0.01 15.49 5.87
C ASN A 62 -1.12 15.68 6.92
N MET A 63 -0.87 15.38 8.18
CA MET A 63 -1.90 15.26 9.23
C MET A 63 -2.77 16.50 9.43
N LEU A 64 -2.23 17.69 9.17
CA LEU A 64 -2.96 18.96 9.30
C LEU A 64 -3.49 19.48 7.97
N HIS A 65 -3.19 18.82 6.87
CA HIS A 65 -3.64 19.23 5.55
C HIS A 65 -5.00 18.59 5.20
N ARG A 66 -5.03 17.28 5.14
CA ARG A 66 -6.26 16.49 4.97
C ARG A 66 -6.01 15.01 5.25
N SER A 67 -7.08 14.23 5.34
CA SER A 67 -7.00 12.79 5.57
C SER A 67 -6.71 12.02 4.27
N TRP A 68 -7.73 11.55 3.61
CA TRP A 68 -7.64 10.74 2.38
C TRP A 68 -7.74 11.63 1.13
N GLY A 69 -6.96 11.31 0.11
CA GLY A 69 -7.10 12.02 -1.16
C GLY A 69 -5.91 11.83 -2.11
N PRO A 70 -6.03 12.38 -3.32
CA PRO A 70 -4.99 12.35 -4.33
C PRO A 70 -3.80 13.24 -3.93
N MET A 71 -2.73 13.17 -4.73
CA MET A 71 -1.68 14.19 -4.70
C MET A 71 -2.27 15.54 -5.11
N GLU A 72 -1.82 16.60 -4.45
CA GLU A 72 -2.22 17.95 -4.84
C GLU A 72 -1.47 18.42 -6.08
N PRO A 73 -2.06 19.35 -6.87
CA PRO A 73 -1.37 19.92 -8.03
C PRO A 73 -0.04 20.62 -7.70
N PHE A 74 0.10 21.11 -6.47
CA PHE A 74 1.29 21.79 -5.96
C PHE A 74 2.29 20.88 -5.24
N ASP A 75 2.00 19.57 -5.16
CA ASP A 75 2.90 18.63 -4.51
C ASP A 75 4.09 18.30 -5.42
N ASP A 76 5.29 18.58 -4.93
CA ASP A 76 6.52 18.02 -5.46
C ASP A 76 6.69 16.60 -4.91
N SER A 77 6.68 15.61 -5.77
CA SER A 77 6.88 14.23 -5.34
C SER A 77 8.26 13.69 -5.71
N MET A 78 8.81 12.84 -4.88
CA MET A 78 10.11 12.21 -5.12
C MET A 78 10.19 11.54 -6.51
N PRO A 79 9.23 10.72 -6.98
CA PRO A 79 9.32 10.12 -8.30
C PRO A 79 9.30 11.15 -9.43
N GLU A 80 8.54 12.22 -9.31
CA GLU A 80 8.48 13.29 -10.31
C GLU A 80 9.77 14.10 -10.36
N LEU A 81 10.34 14.45 -9.19
CA LEU A 81 11.62 15.12 -9.12
C LEU A 81 12.74 14.28 -9.74
N LEU A 82 12.77 12.97 -9.48
CA LEU A 82 13.73 12.06 -10.10
C LEU A 82 13.53 11.98 -11.61
N LYS A 83 12.29 11.82 -12.08
CA LYS A 83 11.92 11.80 -13.50
C LYS A 83 12.38 13.09 -14.21
N ASN A 84 12.16 14.25 -13.61
CA ASN A 84 12.55 15.54 -14.16
C ASN A 84 14.07 15.74 -14.20
N ASN A 85 14.82 14.94 -13.43
CA ASN A 85 16.27 14.90 -13.46
C ASN A 85 16.85 13.69 -14.25
N ASN A 86 16.09 13.15 -15.21
CA ASN A 86 16.47 12.05 -16.07
C ASN A 86 16.80 10.73 -15.33
N ILE A 87 16.23 10.54 -14.16
CA ILE A 87 16.31 9.29 -13.41
C ILE A 87 15.00 8.54 -13.65
N TYR A 88 15.10 7.39 -14.29
CA TYR A 88 13.94 6.55 -14.58
C TYR A 88 13.31 6.00 -13.30
N THR A 89 12.01 6.16 -13.16
CA THR A 89 11.21 5.71 -12.03
C THR A 89 10.12 4.75 -12.48
N HIS A 90 9.95 3.67 -11.75
CA HIS A 90 8.92 2.66 -12.01
C HIS A 90 8.19 2.30 -10.72
N LEU A 91 6.88 2.25 -10.78
CA LEU A 91 6.02 1.82 -9.68
C LEU A 91 5.43 0.44 -9.99
N ILE A 92 5.56 -0.49 -9.06
CA ILE A 92 4.79 -1.73 -9.05
C ILE A 92 3.98 -1.72 -7.77
N SER A 93 2.67 -1.86 -7.86
CA SER A 93 1.80 -1.81 -6.67
C SER A 93 0.55 -2.64 -6.88
N ASP A 94 0.11 -3.27 -5.81
CA ASP A 94 -1.21 -3.92 -5.69
C ASP A 94 -2.22 -3.06 -4.93
N HIS A 95 -1.81 -1.86 -4.51
CA HIS A 95 -2.63 -0.94 -3.73
C HIS A 95 -3.68 -0.26 -4.60
N VAL A 96 -4.90 -0.78 -4.61
CA VAL A 96 -6.01 -0.34 -5.48
C VAL A 96 -6.34 1.15 -5.35
N HIS A 97 -6.14 1.72 -4.17
CA HIS A 97 -6.42 3.13 -3.90
C HIS A 97 -5.60 4.13 -4.74
N TYR A 98 -4.51 3.68 -5.37
CA TYR A 98 -3.78 4.51 -6.32
C TYR A 98 -4.51 4.72 -7.65
N TRP A 99 -5.55 3.94 -7.94
CA TRP A 99 -6.28 3.94 -9.22
C TRP A 99 -7.76 4.25 -9.08
N GLU A 100 -8.27 4.41 -7.87
CA GLU A 100 -9.64 4.83 -7.61
C GLU A 100 -9.76 6.34 -7.38
N ASP A 101 -10.99 6.86 -7.33
CA ASP A 101 -11.26 8.24 -6.96
C ASP A 101 -10.66 8.58 -5.59
N GLY A 102 -10.00 9.74 -5.52
CA GLY A 102 -9.26 10.16 -4.33
C GLY A 102 -7.84 9.62 -4.22
N GLY A 103 -7.36 8.80 -5.17
CA GLY A 103 -5.99 8.28 -5.19
C GLY A 103 -5.32 8.31 -6.57
N ALA A 104 -6.05 8.57 -7.62
CA ALA A 104 -5.66 8.37 -9.02
C ALA A 104 -4.54 9.29 -9.56
N THR A 105 -3.81 10.00 -8.72
CA THR A 105 -2.73 10.92 -9.14
C THR A 105 -1.33 10.45 -8.77
N TYR A 106 -1.20 9.40 -7.99
CA TYR A 106 0.09 8.93 -7.50
C TYR A 106 0.93 8.25 -8.57
N HIS A 107 0.34 7.35 -9.35
CA HIS A 107 1.05 6.55 -10.34
C HIS A 107 1.53 7.37 -11.54
N TYR A 108 0.85 8.46 -11.92
CA TYR A 108 1.27 9.35 -13.01
C TYR A 108 2.58 10.09 -12.75
N ARG A 109 3.01 10.18 -11.49
CA ARG A 109 4.27 10.81 -11.12
C ARG A 109 5.50 10.01 -11.53
N TYR A 110 5.32 8.72 -11.84
CA TYR A 110 6.38 7.81 -12.31
C TYR A 110 6.51 7.84 -13.83
N ASN A 111 7.66 7.39 -14.35
CA ASN A 111 7.83 7.19 -15.79
C ASN A 111 6.96 6.05 -16.31
N SER A 112 6.85 4.99 -15.53
CA SER A 112 5.97 3.85 -15.83
C SER A 112 5.47 3.20 -14.55
N TRP A 113 4.41 2.42 -14.69
CA TRP A 113 3.80 1.75 -13.54
C TRP A 113 3.09 0.46 -13.95
N GLU A 114 2.96 -0.44 -12.99
CA GLU A 114 2.20 -1.68 -13.11
C GLU A 114 1.28 -1.83 -11.90
N ASN A 115 0.00 -2.12 -12.16
CA ASN A 115 -1.00 -2.41 -11.13
C ASN A 115 -1.28 -3.91 -11.09
N ILE A 116 -0.93 -4.55 -9.98
CA ILE A 116 -1.27 -5.95 -9.72
C ILE A 116 -2.66 -5.99 -9.11
N ARG A 117 -3.65 -6.42 -9.90
CA ARG A 117 -5.06 -6.39 -9.54
C ARG A 117 -5.48 -7.51 -8.57
N GLY A 118 -6.57 -7.26 -7.84
CA GLY A 118 -7.26 -8.27 -7.03
C GLY A 118 -6.96 -8.23 -5.53
N GLN A 119 -6.39 -7.14 -5.03
CA GLN A 119 -6.13 -6.91 -3.61
C GLN A 119 -7.11 -5.89 -3.02
N GLU A 120 -7.23 -5.83 -1.70
CA GLU A 120 -7.94 -4.79 -0.93
C GLU A 120 -9.40 -4.57 -1.37
N GLY A 121 -10.11 -5.61 -1.77
CA GLY A 121 -11.49 -5.47 -2.25
C GLY A 121 -11.61 -4.88 -3.66
N ASP A 122 -10.54 -4.92 -4.45
CA ASP A 122 -10.56 -4.49 -5.86
C ASP A 122 -11.62 -5.23 -6.66
N MET A 123 -12.60 -4.49 -7.15
CA MET A 123 -13.78 -5.01 -7.85
C MET A 123 -13.59 -5.17 -9.37
N TRP A 124 -12.37 -5.21 -9.86
CA TRP A 124 -12.12 -5.29 -11.30
C TRP A 124 -12.60 -6.60 -11.96
N LYS A 125 -12.73 -7.66 -11.18
CA LYS A 125 -13.32 -8.92 -11.62
C LYS A 125 -14.80 -8.94 -11.25
N CYS A 126 -15.65 -8.80 -12.21
CA CYS A 126 -17.08 -9.01 -12.03
C CYS A 126 -17.37 -10.52 -12.10
N LEU A 127 -17.96 -11.06 -11.05
CA LEU A 127 -18.57 -12.38 -11.02
C LEU A 127 -20.07 -12.16 -10.86
N PRO A 128 -20.83 -12.09 -11.96
CA PRO A 128 -22.26 -11.75 -11.91
C PRO A 128 -23.08 -12.67 -10.98
N GLU A 129 -22.62 -13.89 -10.80
CA GLU A 129 -23.25 -14.88 -9.92
C GLU A 129 -23.22 -14.46 -8.44
N LEU A 130 -22.24 -13.65 -8.03
CA LEU A 130 -22.17 -13.12 -6.67
C LEU A 130 -23.20 -12.01 -6.41
N PHE A 131 -23.75 -11.43 -7.46
CA PHE A 131 -24.77 -10.38 -7.39
C PHE A 131 -26.17 -10.91 -7.71
N ALA A 132 -26.31 -12.22 -7.98
CA ALA A 132 -27.62 -12.83 -8.07
C ALA A 132 -28.32 -12.70 -6.70
N PRO A 133 -29.63 -12.41 -6.69
CA PRO A 133 -30.37 -12.37 -5.43
C PRO A 133 -30.09 -13.64 -4.63
N CYS A 134 -29.76 -13.48 -3.37
CA CYS A 134 -29.54 -14.62 -2.51
C CYS A 134 -30.82 -15.44 -2.47
N ASP A 135 -30.75 -16.68 -2.89
CA ASP A 135 -31.88 -17.61 -2.76
C ASP A 135 -32.03 -17.93 -1.27
N GLU A 136 -32.92 -17.22 -0.60
CA GLU A 136 -33.20 -17.37 0.82
C GLU A 136 -33.53 -18.83 1.21
N SER A 137 -34.02 -19.62 0.27
CA SER A 137 -34.29 -21.06 0.50
C SER A 137 -33.00 -21.87 0.76
N LYS A 138 -31.84 -21.35 0.29
CA LYS A 138 -30.52 -21.98 0.50
C LYS A 138 -29.86 -21.55 1.81
N LEU A 139 -30.37 -20.51 2.45
CA LEU A 139 -29.88 -19.99 3.74
C LEU A 139 -30.48 -20.70 4.95
N GLN A 140 -31.55 -21.47 4.75
CA GLN A 140 -32.06 -22.33 5.83
C GLN A 140 -31.10 -23.50 6.02
N ASN A 141 -30.18 -23.32 6.97
CA ASN A 141 -29.40 -24.44 7.49
C ASN A 141 -30.35 -25.51 7.99
N LYS A 142 -30.05 -26.75 7.66
CA LYS A 142 -30.83 -27.91 8.07
C LYS A 142 -31.01 -28.06 9.58
N ASP A 143 -30.30 -27.25 10.37
CA ASP A 143 -30.23 -27.37 11.83
C ASP A 143 -30.82 -26.15 12.57
N GLY A 144 -31.42 -25.18 11.90
CA GLY A 144 -32.17 -24.07 12.53
C GLY A 144 -31.39 -23.22 13.53
N VAL A 145 -30.07 -23.17 13.44
CA VAL A 145 -29.22 -22.38 14.30
C VAL A 145 -28.68 -21.19 13.49
N TYR A 146 -28.99 -19.98 13.96
CA TYR A 146 -28.42 -18.72 13.46
C TYR A 146 -26.99 -18.53 13.93
#